data_f6b709d8178f9391c42ff96c5e5c17a6
#
_entry.id   f6b709d8178f9391c42ff96c5e5c17a6
#
_cell.length_a   1.000
_cell.length_b   1.000
_cell.length_c   1.000
_cell.angle_alpha   90.00
_cell.angle_beta   90.00
_cell.angle_gamma   90.00
#
_symmetry.space_group_name_H-M   'P 1'
#
loop_
_entity.id
_entity.type
_entity.pdbx_description
1 polymer ?
#
loop_
_entity_poly.entity_id
_entity_poly.type
_entity_poly.pdbx_seq_one_letter_code
_entity_poly.pdbx_strand_id
1 'polypeptide(L)'
;TSAHTGENFMIIIKENGSVPGNPTMMVNDSALWVNVDNRENITHQIFVDANADGIYNGSEDWKSVNLTHEGNCRDDNGTRIENCEASYTVTFNETVMNMSYYDIVGTYAYVDVDSNGTKFYGNITVIPELHVTAGFQDNTANANNQAKDEDEDSNLLLIIAAASAIGALVLGGMIYFG
;
A
#
# COMPACT_ATOMS: atom_id res chain seq x y z
N THR A 1 11.50 5.48 -20.57
CA THR A 1 10.53 5.26 -19.48
C THR A 1 11.26 4.46 -18.42
N SER A 2 11.57 5.06 -17.28
CA SER A 2 12.06 4.33 -16.10
C SER A 2 10.84 3.62 -15.51
N ALA A 3 10.81 2.29 -15.58
CA ALA A 3 9.84 1.51 -14.83
C ALA A 3 10.21 1.60 -13.37
N HIS A 4 9.22 1.74 -12.50
CA HIS A 4 9.40 1.62 -11.06
C HIS A 4 9.97 0.22 -10.74
N THR A 5 11.11 0.18 -10.06
CA THR A 5 11.63 -1.08 -9.52
C THR A 5 10.85 -1.35 -8.25
N GLY A 6 10.13 -2.47 -8.18
CA GLY A 6 9.31 -2.82 -7.02
C GLY A 6 10.10 -2.73 -5.71
N GLU A 7 9.49 -2.13 -4.71
CA GLU A 7 10.05 -1.93 -3.38
C GLU A 7 9.37 -2.85 -2.36
N ASN A 8 10.08 -3.16 -1.26
CA ASN A 8 9.49 -3.88 -0.13
C ASN A 8 8.92 -2.87 0.86
N PHE A 9 7.61 -2.86 1.03
CA PHE A 9 6.93 -2.08 2.04
C PHE A 9 6.84 -2.88 3.34
N MET A 10 7.58 -2.46 4.36
CA MET A 10 7.66 -3.19 5.63
C MET A 10 6.45 -2.90 6.52
N ILE A 11 5.81 -3.96 7.00
CA ILE A 11 4.69 -3.96 7.96
C ILE A 11 5.15 -4.71 9.20
N ILE A 12 5.25 -4.02 10.32
CA ILE A 12 5.76 -4.57 11.57
C ILE A 12 4.62 -5.13 12.39
N ILE A 13 4.66 -6.43 12.69
CA ILE A 13 3.70 -7.12 13.56
C ILE A 13 4.12 -6.91 15.00
N LYS A 14 3.22 -6.39 15.82
CA LYS A 14 3.39 -6.11 17.25
C LYS A 14 2.24 -6.71 18.05
N GLU A 15 2.36 -6.67 19.39
CA GLU A 15 1.34 -7.12 20.33
C GLU A 15 -0.07 -6.59 20.03
N ASN A 16 -0.18 -5.34 19.57
CA ASN A 16 -1.44 -4.66 19.29
C ASN A 16 -1.79 -4.59 17.79
N GLY A 17 -1.22 -5.49 16.99
CA GLY A 17 -1.46 -5.60 15.56
C GLY A 17 -0.34 -5.04 14.67
N SER A 18 -0.59 -5.02 13.38
CA SER A 18 0.37 -4.64 12.36
C SER A 18 0.48 -3.12 12.16
N VAL A 19 1.70 -2.60 11.97
CA VAL A 19 1.98 -1.16 11.78
C VAL A 19 2.89 -0.94 10.58
N PRO A 20 2.49 -0.13 9.59
CA PRO A 20 1.16 0.46 9.44
C PRO A 20 0.09 -0.58 9.16
N GLY A 21 -1.14 -0.37 9.67
CA GLY A 21 -2.27 -1.28 9.43
C GLY A 21 -2.87 -1.15 8.03
N ASN A 22 -2.74 0.03 7.41
CA ASN A 22 -3.33 0.35 6.11
C ASN A 22 -2.30 1.02 5.19
N PRO A 23 -1.29 0.27 4.69
CA PRO A 23 -0.31 0.81 3.76
C PRO A 23 -0.90 1.04 2.37
N THR A 24 -0.33 2.01 1.66
CA THR A 24 -0.54 2.21 0.22
C THR A 24 0.77 1.96 -0.51
N MET A 25 0.74 1.19 -1.58
CA MET A 25 1.89 0.82 -2.39
C MET A 25 1.54 0.82 -3.88
N MET A 26 2.52 0.74 -4.74
CA MET A 26 2.30 0.70 -6.19
C MET A 26 2.27 -0.75 -6.70
N VAL A 27 1.73 -0.94 -7.89
CA VAL A 27 1.91 -2.22 -8.61
C VAL A 27 3.41 -2.48 -8.76
N ASN A 28 3.82 -3.73 -8.63
CA ASN A 28 5.18 -4.26 -8.51
C ASN A 28 5.83 -4.17 -7.13
N ASP A 29 5.26 -3.43 -6.17
CA ASP A 29 5.73 -3.46 -4.79
C ASP A 29 5.35 -4.75 -4.07
N SER A 30 6.00 -4.97 -2.94
CA SER A 30 5.75 -6.11 -2.05
C SER A 30 5.39 -5.63 -0.64
N ALA A 31 4.36 -6.21 -0.05
CA ALA A 31 4.10 -6.12 1.37
C ALA A 31 4.95 -7.17 2.11
N LEU A 32 5.79 -6.71 3.02
CA LEU A 32 6.66 -7.55 3.85
C LEU A 32 6.24 -7.41 5.31
N TRP A 33 5.56 -8.41 5.86
CA TRP A 33 5.28 -8.49 7.30
C TRP A 33 6.47 -9.08 8.02
N VAL A 34 6.85 -8.46 9.16
CA VAL A 34 7.94 -8.93 10.03
C VAL A 34 7.43 -8.99 11.45
N ASN A 35 7.49 -10.16 12.08
CA ASN A 35 7.05 -10.34 13.45
C ASN A 35 8.13 -9.88 14.45
N VAL A 36 7.81 -8.84 15.20
CA VAL A 36 8.62 -8.31 16.31
C VAL A 36 7.83 -8.32 17.64
N ASP A 37 6.72 -9.04 17.73
CA ASP A 37 5.99 -9.23 18.97
C ASP A 37 6.84 -10.05 19.93
N ASN A 38 7.26 -9.43 21.02
CA ASN A 38 8.18 -10.02 22.01
C ASN A 38 7.48 -10.80 23.13
N ARG A 39 6.16 -10.99 23.05
CA ARG A 39 5.46 -11.86 23.98
C ARG A 39 5.96 -13.29 23.86
N GLU A 40 6.16 -13.93 25.00
CA GLU A 40 6.70 -15.28 25.06
C GLU A 40 5.75 -16.31 24.41
N ASN A 41 6.28 -17.12 23.51
CA ASN A 41 5.57 -18.20 22.79
C ASN A 41 4.38 -17.73 21.92
N ILE A 42 4.32 -16.43 21.59
CA ILE A 42 3.32 -15.92 20.66
C ILE A 42 3.86 -15.97 19.23
N THR A 43 3.07 -16.56 18.34
CA THR A 43 3.29 -16.54 16.89
C THR A 43 2.12 -15.82 16.21
N HIS A 44 2.35 -15.33 15.01
CA HIS A 44 1.35 -14.68 14.19
C HIS A 44 1.18 -15.41 12.85
N GLN A 45 -0.03 -15.36 12.31
CA GLN A 45 -0.30 -15.83 10.97
C GLN A 45 -1.07 -14.78 10.20
N ILE A 46 -0.57 -14.43 9.00
CA ILE A 46 -1.17 -13.44 8.12
C ILE A 46 -2.03 -14.15 7.09
N PHE A 47 -3.25 -13.67 6.92
CA PHE A 47 -4.17 -14.09 5.87
C PHE A 47 -4.57 -12.87 5.06
N VAL A 48 -4.47 -12.93 3.74
CA VAL A 48 -4.85 -11.86 2.83
C VAL A 48 -5.98 -12.36 1.95
N ASP A 49 -7.11 -11.65 1.99
CA ASP A 49 -8.27 -11.86 1.12
C ASP A 49 -7.91 -11.39 -0.29
N ALA A 50 -7.49 -12.33 -1.13
CA ALA A 50 -6.97 -12.03 -2.46
C ALA A 50 -8.07 -11.85 -3.51
N ASN A 51 -9.25 -12.43 -3.29
CA ASN A 51 -10.39 -12.39 -4.21
C ASN A 51 -11.52 -11.43 -3.77
N ALA A 52 -11.33 -10.76 -2.62
CA ALA A 52 -12.26 -9.80 -2.04
C ALA A 52 -13.66 -10.36 -1.73
N ASP A 53 -13.74 -11.65 -1.33
CA ASP A 53 -15.00 -12.29 -0.95
C ASP A 53 -15.32 -12.17 0.55
N GLY A 54 -14.41 -11.58 1.35
CA GLY A 54 -14.54 -11.40 2.79
C GLY A 54 -14.22 -12.66 3.60
N ILE A 55 -13.74 -13.72 2.96
CA ILE A 55 -13.27 -14.96 3.58
C ILE A 55 -11.75 -14.98 3.50
N TYR A 56 -11.05 -15.16 4.61
CA TYR A 56 -9.59 -15.01 4.69
C TYR A 56 -8.81 -16.33 4.59
N ASN A 57 -9.46 -17.45 4.35
CA ASN A 57 -8.82 -18.76 4.28
C ASN A 57 -9.34 -19.64 3.13
N GLY A 58 -9.86 -19.03 2.10
CA GLY A 58 -10.26 -19.67 0.85
C GLY A 58 -9.07 -20.27 0.11
N SER A 59 -9.33 -21.02 -0.93
CA SER A 59 -8.30 -21.64 -1.78
C SER A 59 -7.56 -20.62 -2.64
N GLU A 60 -8.17 -19.45 -2.84
CA GLU A 60 -7.64 -18.33 -3.64
C GLU A 60 -6.93 -17.27 -2.78
N ASP A 61 -6.99 -17.42 -1.45
CA ASP A 61 -6.37 -16.50 -0.51
C ASP A 61 -4.91 -16.82 -0.26
N TRP A 62 -4.18 -15.80 0.17
CA TRP A 62 -2.77 -15.97 0.54
C TRP A 62 -2.64 -16.03 2.06
N LYS A 63 -1.79 -16.94 2.51
CA LYS A 63 -1.52 -17.10 3.94
C LYS A 63 -0.05 -17.38 4.21
N SER A 64 0.44 -16.87 5.34
CA SER A 64 1.75 -17.23 5.86
C SER A 64 1.70 -18.57 6.59
N VAL A 65 2.89 -19.11 6.87
CA VAL A 65 3.09 -20.02 8.00
C VAL A 65 2.99 -19.25 9.31
N ASN A 66 3.10 -19.93 10.45
CA ASN A 66 3.21 -19.25 11.74
C ASN A 66 4.55 -18.49 11.81
N LEU A 67 4.46 -17.16 11.98
CA LEU A 67 5.62 -16.28 12.06
C LEU A 67 6.06 -16.17 13.52
N THR A 68 7.29 -16.56 13.79
CA THR A 68 7.94 -16.44 15.10
C THR A 68 8.56 -15.05 15.23
N HIS A 69 8.77 -14.54 16.44
CA HIS A 69 9.52 -13.31 16.66
C HIS A 69 10.90 -13.36 15.98
N GLU A 70 11.28 -12.31 15.25
CA GLU A 70 12.54 -12.27 14.46
C GLU A 70 13.78 -12.61 15.32
N GLY A 71 13.84 -12.11 16.55
CA GLY A 71 14.93 -12.40 17.49
C GLY A 71 15.04 -13.88 17.88
N ASN A 72 13.92 -14.62 17.90
CA ASN A 72 13.91 -16.04 18.25
C ASN A 72 14.28 -16.93 17.07
N CYS A 73 14.37 -16.38 15.86
CA CYS A 73 14.83 -17.11 14.66
C CYS A 73 16.34 -17.04 14.48
N ARG A 74 17.09 -16.57 15.48
CA ARG A 74 18.55 -16.55 15.50
C ARG A 74 19.08 -17.28 16.73
N ASP A 75 20.16 -18.02 16.54
CA ASP A 75 20.90 -18.63 17.65
C ASP A 75 21.76 -17.59 18.41
N ASP A 76 22.43 -18.01 19.47
CA ASP A 76 23.30 -17.16 20.29
C ASP A 76 24.47 -16.55 19.49
N ASN A 77 24.81 -17.12 18.35
CA ASN A 77 25.85 -16.62 17.42
C ASN A 77 25.27 -15.69 16.35
N GLY A 78 23.95 -15.42 16.36
CA GLY A 78 23.25 -14.62 15.38
C GLY A 78 22.94 -15.35 14.05
N THR A 79 23.20 -16.67 13.97
CA THR A 79 22.89 -17.48 12.79
C THR A 79 21.40 -17.77 12.73
N ARG A 80 20.82 -17.70 11.54
CA ARG A 80 19.40 -18.02 11.34
C ARG A 80 19.14 -19.49 11.64
N ILE A 81 18.11 -19.76 12.46
CA ILE A 81 17.64 -21.11 12.77
C ILE A 81 16.88 -21.63 11.56
N GLU A 82 17.20 -22.84 11.12
CA GLU A 82 16.56 -23.52 9.99
C GLU A 82 15.04 -23.71 10.27
N ASN A 83 14.21 -23.47 9.25
CA ASN A 83 12.74 -23.56 9.32
C ASN A 83 12.06 -22.60 10.32
N CYS A 84 12.76 -21.59 10.81
CA CYS A 84 12.16 -20.52 11.60
C CYS A 84 11.79 -19.36 10.68
N GLU A 85 10.50 -19.11 10.53
CA GLU A 85 10.00 -18.01 9.72
C GLU A 85 9.52 -16.85 10.62
N ALA A 86 10.07 -15.66 10.38
CA ALA A 86 9.72 -14.44 11.10
C ALA A 86 9.05 -13.39 10.20
N SER A 87 9.00 -13.68 8.91
CA SER A 87 8.47 -12.75 7.91
C SER A 87 7.65 -13.44 6.84
N TYR A 88 6.76 -12.66 6.23
CA TYR A 88 5.94 -13.10 5.10
C TYR A 88 5.88 -12.01 4.06
N THR A 89 5.98 -12.36 2.77
CA THR A 89 5.99 -11.40 1.68
C THR A 89 4.92 -11.75 0.65
N VAL A 90 4.17 -10.74 0.22
CA VAL A 90 3.26 -10.80 -0.92
C VAL A 90 3.67 -9.72 -1.91
N THR A 91 3.94 -10.13 -3.16
CA THR A 91 4.29 -9.20 -4.25
C THR A 91 3.09 -8.96 -5.16
N PHE A 92 2.73 -7.70 -5.37
CA PHE A 92 1.58 -7.29 -6.16
C PHE A 92 1.99 -7.06 -7.63
N ASN A 93 2.24 -8.14 -8.36
CA ASN A 93 2.58 -8.09 -9.78
C ASN A 93 1.84 -9.15 -10.60
N GLU A 94 1.84 -8.98 -11.92
CA GLU A 94 1.11 -9.85 -12.85
C GLU A 94 1.51 -11.32 -12.76
N THR A 95 2.79 -11.58 -12.50
CA THR A 95 3.32 -12.96 -12.44
C THR A 95 2.88 -13.70 -11.18
N VAL A 96 3.00 -13.05 -10.02
CA VAL A 96 2.67 -13.68 -8.72
C VAL A 96 1.17 -13.82 -8.56
N MET A 97 0.41 -12.79 -8.96
CA MET A 97 -1.04 -12.76 -8.79
C MET A 97 -1.79 -13.48 -9.91
N ASN A 98 -1.13 -13.76 -11.03
CA ASN A 98 -1.75 -14.30 -12.25
C ASN A 98 -2.96 -13.47 -12.71
N MET A 99 -2.84 -12.14 -12.58
CA MET A 99 -3.85 -11.13 -12.91
C MET A 99 -3.27 -10.12 -13.88
N SER A 100 -4.13 -9.40 -14.60
CA SER A 100 -3.66 -8.28 -15.42
C SER A 100 -3.29 -7.08 -14.54
N TYR A 101 -2.44 -6.19 -15.04
CA TYR A 101 -1.99 -4.98 -14.32
C TYR A 101 -3.14 -4.19 -13.69
N TYR A 102 -4.25 -4.02 -14.42
CA TYR A 102 -5.39 -3.24 -13.95
C TYR A 102 -6.21 -3.97 -12.88
N ASP A 103 -6.20 -5.30 -12.89
CA ASP A 103 -6.91 -6.11 -11.91
C ASP A 103 -6.16 -6.18 -10.57
N ILE A 104 -4.83 -5.87 -10.57
CA ILE A 104 -4.01 -5.79 -9.36
C ILE A 104 -4.33 -4.51 -8.56
N VAL A 105 -4.75 -3.44 -9.24
CA VAL A 105 -5.08 -2.18 -8.58
C VAL A 105 -6.35 -2.33 -7.75
N GLY A 106 -6.23 -2.13 -6.45
CA GLY A 106 -7.37 -2.35 -5.56
C GLY A 106 -7.01 -2.31 -4.08
N THR A 107 -7.93 -2.75 -3.25
CA THR A 107 -7.74 -2.87 -1.81
C THR A 107 -7.87 -4.33 -1.41
N TYR A 108 -6.83 -4.84 -0.76
CA TYR A 108 -6.74 -6.21 -0.25
C TYR A 108 -6.85 -6.18 1.26
N ALA A 109 -7.94 -6.71 1.79
CA ALA A 109 -8.10 -6.86 3.22
C ALA A 109 -7.17 -7.95 3.75
N TYR A 110 -6.62 -7.77 4.96
CA TYR A 110 -5.87 -8.84 5.62
C TYR A 110 -6.24 -8.94 7.09
N VAL A 111 -5.98 -10.09 7.66
CA VAL A 111 -6.08 -10.32 9.09
C VAL A 111 -4.77 -10.94 9.60
N ASP A 112 -4.25 -10.36 10.66
CA ASP A 112 -3.16 -10.88 11.48
C ASP A 112 -3.79 -11.60 12.67
N VAL A 113 -3.52 -12.89 12.80
CA VAL A 113 -4.08 -13.73 13.87
C VAL A 113 -2.94 -14.23 14.75
N ASP A 114 -2.95 -13.84 16.03
CA ASP A 114 -1.98 -14.38 16.97
C ASP A 114 -2.35 -15.79 17.43
N SER A 115 -1.39 -16.50 18.02
CA SER A 115 -1.59 -17.89 18.51
C SER A 115 -2.61 -18.04 19.61
N ASN A 116 -3.07 -16.94 20.24
CA ASN A 116 -4.18 -16.91 21.20
C ASN A 116 -5.54 -16.72 20.50
N GLY A 117 -5.55 -16.55 19.17
CA GLY A 117 -6.75 -16.30 18.39
C GLY A 117 -7.20 -14.86 18.34
N THR A 118 -6.39 -13.90 18.81
CA THR A 118 -6.67 -12.47 18.67
C THR A 118 -6.49 -12.06 17.23
N LYS A 119 -7.41 -11.25 16.71
CA LYS A 119 -7.42 -10.84 15.30
C LYS A 119 -7.24 -9.34 15.17
N PHE A 120 -6.32 -8.94 14.31
CA PHE A 120 -6.06 -7.55 13.94
C PHE A 120 -6.28 -7.41 12.43
N TYR A 121 -7.18 -6.51 12.05
CA TYR A 121 -7.56 -6.30 10.66
C TYR A 121 -6.85 -5.10 10.06
N GLY A 122 -6.48 -5.21 8.79
CA GLY A 122 -5.89 -4.12 8.02
C GLY A 122 -6.21 -4.24 6.54
N ASN A 123 -5.76 -3.25 5.76
CA ASN A 123 -5.97 -3.21 4.32
C ASN A 123 -4.68 -2.77 3.63
N ILE A 124 -4.38 -3.37 2.50
CA ILE A 124 -3.34 -2.91 1.59
C ILE A 124 -4.03 -2.26 0.39
N THR A 125 -3.70 -1.01 0.11
CA THR A 125 -4.18 -0.33 -1.10
C THR A 125 -3.07 -0.35 -2.14
N VAL A 126 -3.32 -1.00 -3.27
CA VAL A 126 -2.42 -1.04 -4.42
C VAL A 126 -2.91 -0.02 -5.45
N ILE A 127 -2.05 0.94 -5.81
CA ILE A 127 -2.34 1.98 -6.80
C ILE A 127 -1.51 1.75 -8.06
N PRO A 128 -1.96 2.28 -9.21
CA PRO A 128 -1.18 2.18 -10.44
C PRO A 128 0.13 2.95 -10.31
N GLU A 129 1.15 2.50 -11.03
CA GLU A 129 2.41 3.23 -11.17
C GLU A 129 2.15 4.58 -11.84
N LEU A 130 2.51 5.66 -11.15
CA LEU A 130 2.38 7.00 -11.69
C LEU A 130 3.55 7.28 -12.64
N HIS A 131 3.36 7.04 -13.93
CA HIS A 131 4.29 7.55 -14.94
C HIS A 131 4.10 9.08 -15.05
N VAL A 132 4.89 9.83 -14.29
CA VAL A 132 5.05 11.25 -14.57
C VAL A 132 5.84 11.33 -15.88
N THR A 133 5.16 11.43 -17.00
CA THR A 133 5.80 11.87 -18.22
C THR A 133 6.30 13.28 -17.92
N ALA A 134 7.61 13.40 -17.68
CA ALA A 134 8.28 14.68 -17.57
C ALA A 134 8.24 15.38 -18.92
N GLY A 135 7.10 15.92 -19.27
CA GLY A 135 6.90 16.84 -20.37
C GLY A 135 7.34 18.24 -20.00
N PHE A 136 8.49 18.39 -19.36
CA PHE A 136 9.23 19.64 -19.39
C PHE A 136 10.00 19.67 -20.71
N GLN A 137 9.29 19.97 -21.80
CA GLN A 137 9.97 20.53 -22.96
C GLN A 137 10.44 21.92 -22.56
N ASP A 138 11.74 22.01 -22.35
CA ASP A 138 12.46 23.27 -22.29
C ASP A 138 12.30 23.97 -23.65
N ASN A 139 11.26 24.78 -23.79
CA ASN A 139 11.04 25.62 -24.96
C ASN A 139 11.88 26.89 -24.88
N THR A 140 13.21 26.75 -24.79
CA THR A 140 14.15 27.82 -25.10
C THR A 140 14.72 27.58 -26.51
N ALA A 141 13.93 27.77 -27.57
CA ALA A 141 14.35 28.23 -28.90
C ALA A 141 13.17 28.20 -29.90
N ASN A 142 12.39 29.22 -30.00
CA ASN A 142 12.05 29.92 -31.24
C ASN A 142 10.88 30.88 -31.02
N ALA A 143 11.24 32.11 -30.80
CA ALA A 143 10.30 33.23 -31.02
C ALA A 143 10.17 33.39 -32.53
N ASN A 144 9.10 32.86 -33.12
CA ASN A 144 8.37 33.39 -34.25
C ASN A 144 7.30 32.40 -34.71
N ASN A 145 6.10 32.84 -34.63
CA ASN A 145 4.89 32.53 -35.39
C ASN A 145 3.68 32.03 -34.60
N GLN A 146 2.80 33.03 -34.44
CA GLN A 146 1.35 32.97 -34.51
C GLN A 146 0.55 32.14 -33.50
N ALA A 147 -0.11 32.96 -32.67
CA ALA A 147 -1.34 32.69 -31.96
C ALA A 147 -2.33 31.80 -32.71
N LYS A 148 -2.75 30.70 -32.05
CA LYS A 148 -4.15 30.29 -32.02
C LYS A 148 -4.33 29.10 -31.06
N ASP A 149 -5.41 29.21 -30.28
CA ASP A 149 -6.01 28.22 -29.39
C ASP A 149 -5.40 28.07 -27.97
N GLU A 150 -5.50 29.16 -27.22
CA GLU A 150 -5.62 29.13 -25.76
C GLU A 150 -7.10 29.23 -25.43
N ASP A 151 -7.75 28.18 -24.93
CA ASP A 151 -9.01 28.39 -24.16
C ASP A 151 -9.51 27.16 -23.34
N GLU A 152 -8.91 25.97 -23.37
CA GLU A 152 -9.45 24.85 -22.59
C GLU A 152 -8.81 24.63 -21.20
N ASP A 153 -7.52 24.92 -21.01
CA ASP A 153 -6.84 24.62 -19.72
C ASP A 153 -7.10 25.65 -18.62
N SER A 154 -7.45 26.90 -18.99
CA SER A 154 -7.75 27.97 -18.01
C SER A 154 -9.08 27.73 -17.29
N ASN A 155 -10.02 27.06 -17.94
CA ASN A 155 -11.34 26.80 -17.34
C ASN A 155 -11.27 25.72 -16.26
N LEU A 156 -10.40 24.71 -16.39
CA LEU A 156 -10.24 23.65 -15.38
C LEU A 156 -9.64 24.18 -14.07
N LEU A 157 -8.64 25.03 -14.17
CA LEU A 157 -8.01 25.70 -13.02
C LEU A 157 -8.99 26.61 -12.28
N LEU A 158 -9.84 27.31 -13.04
CA LEU A 158 -10.85 28.22 -12.48
C LEU A 158 -11.96 27.45 -11.75
N ILE A 159 -12.35 26.27 -12.25
CA ILE A 159 -13.33 25.39 -11.61
C ILE A 159 -12.78 24.84 -10.29
N ILE A 160 -11.52 24.42 -10.23
CA ILE A 160 -10.89 23.91 -9.01
C ILE A 160 -10.77 25.02 -7.95
N ALA A 161 -10.40 26.25 -8.36
CA ALA A 161 -10.32 27.39 -7.46
C ALA A 161 -11.69 27.78 -6.89
N ALA A 162 -12.75 27.75 -7.71
CA ALA A 162 -14.11 28.07 -7.27
C ALA A 162 -14.65 27.02 -6.27
N ALA A 163 -14.41 25.73 -6.50
CA ALA A 163 -14.83 24.66 -5.61
C ALA A 163 -14.14 24.76 -4.23
N SER A 164 -12.87 25.15 -4.20
CA SER A 164 -12.12 25.34 -2.96
C SER A 164 -12.62 26.51 -2.13
N ALA A 165 -13.03 27.62 -2.77
CA ALA A 165 -13.56 28.80 -2.10
C ALA A 165 -14.93 28.51 -1.44
N ILE A 166 -15.80 27.74 -2.09
CA ILE A 166 -17.10 27.36 -1.54
C ILE A 166 -16.93 26.45 -0.32
N GLY A 167 -16.00 25.50 -0.35
CA GLY A 167 -15.70 24.63 0.79
C GLY A 167 -15.24 25.41 2.03
N ALA A 168 -14.41 26.42 1.85
CA ALA A 168 -13.93 27.26 2.95
C ALA A 168 -15.03 28.12 3.60
N LEU A 169 -15.97 28.62 2.80
CA LEU A 169 -17.11 29.40 3.31
C LEU A 169 -18.09 28.55 4.13
N VAL A 170 -18.34 27.29 3.72
CA VAL A 170 -19.21 26.37 4.46
C VAL A 170 -18.60 25.99 5.81
N LEU A 171 -17.30 25.69 5.85
CA LEU A 171 -16.60 25.37 7.10
C LEU A 171 -16.49 26.59 8.05
N GLY A 172 -16.21 27.78 7.51
CA GLY A 172 -16.17 29.02 8.28
C GLY A 172 -17.55 29.41 8.86
N GLY A 173 -18.63 29.17 8.13
CA GLY A 173 -19.99 29.40 8.60
C GLY A 173 -20.40 28.48 9.74
N MET A 174 -20.04 27.21 9.72
CA MET A 174 -20.32 26.26 10.82
C MET A 174 -19.60 26.60 12.13
N ILE A 175 -18.42 27.20 12.06
CA ILE A 175 -17.65 27.60 13.25
C ILE A 175 -18.20 28.89 13.86
N TYR A 176 -18.78 29.78 13.05
CA TYR A 176 -19.26 31.11 13.52
C TYR A 176 -20.70 31.07 14.06
N PHE A 177 -21.54 30.12 13.63
CA PHE A 177 -22.95 29.99 14.01
C PHE A 177 -23.28 28.72 14.83
N GLY A 178 -22.31 27.90 15.19
CA GLY A 178 -22.39 26.76 16.11
C GLY A 178 -21.82 27.14 17.45
#